data_02efdd5edd3c5dd09507a020787bfea1
#
_entry.id   02efdd5edd3c5dd09507a020787bfea1
#
_cell.length_a   1.000
_cell.length_b   1.000
_cell.length_c   1.000
_cell.angle_alpha   90.00
_cell.angle_beta   90.00
_cell.angle_gamma   90.00
#
_symmetry.space_group_name_H-M   'P 1'
#
loop_
_entity.id
_entity.type
_entity.pdbx_description
1 polymer ?
#
loop_
_entity_poly.entity_id
_entity_poly.type
_entity_poly.pdbx_seq_one_letter_code
_entity_poly.pdbx_strand_id
1 'polypeptide(L)'
;MNKIVKQIRKTAKIIIDYNIVGDYKVYRLKYTPIKVKFLMTRKYNKLWKNKEINTSKVIFDNYMGSGFGCNGKYVTLELLKTNPKLDIVWVVKNAAYRKNEFPKGVRLVEYMSDEAFYEYATAAVWVCNFQMVAYINKGLRKKEGQSYIQMWHGSFGIKKIENDCNILKADKNWIILSKMNAQMTDYWISNSVFENEVYTKSFWNVKDILMY
;
A
#
# COMPACT_ATOMS: atom_id res chain seq x y z
N MET A 1 -20.03 -28.28 14.13
CA MET A 1 -20.05 -27.31 13.02
C MET A 1 -20.90 -27.89 11.89
N ASN A 2 -21.98 -27.22 11.50
CA ASN A 2 -23.03 -27.74 10.62
C ASN A 2 -22.44 -28.10 9.21
N LYS A 3 -22.86 -29.26 8.67
CA LYS A 3 -22.45 -29.75 7.31
C LYS A 3 -22.66 -28.67 6.23
N ILE A 4 -23.74 -27.90 6.33
CA ILE A 4 -24.09 -26.80 5.42
C ILE A 4 -23.00 -25.70 5.43
N VAL A 5 -22.52 -25.29 6.61
CA VAL A 5 -21.47 -24.27 6.73
C VAL A 5 -20.14 -24.76 6.13
N LYS A 6 -19.85 -26.07 6.28
CA LYS A 6 -18.68 -26.68 5.64
C LYS A 6 -18.80 -26.70 4.11
N GLN A 7 -20.00 -26.98 3.60
CA GLN A 7 -20.26 -26.99 2.15
C GLN A 7 -20.22 -25.60 1.55
N ILE A 8 -20.84 -24.60 2.21
CA ILE A 8 -20.78 -23.20 1.78
C ILE A 8 -19.32 -22.70 1.75
N ARG A 9 -18.52 -23.07 2.75
CA ARG A 9 -17.09 -22.72 2.78
C ARG A 9 -16.31 -23.38 1.64
N LYS A 10 -16.61 -24.63 1.29
CA LYS A 10 -15.97 -25.36 0.19
C LYS A 10 -16.35 -24.75 -1.16
N THR A 11 -17.63 -24.44 -1.35
CA THR A 11 -18.13 -23.79 -2.57
C THR A 11 -17.60 -22.37 -2.72
N ALA A 12 -17.63 -21.57 -1.65
CA ALA A 12 -17.03 -20.24 -1.65
C ALA A 12 -15.52 -20.29 -1.97
N LYS A 13 -14.80 -21.29 -1.46
CA LYS A 13 -13.38 -21.48 -1.77
C LYS A 13 -13.15 -21.83 -3.24
N ILE A 14 -14.00 -22.65 -3.84
CA ILE A 14 -13.92 -23.00 -5.27
C ILE A 14 -14.23 -21.78 -6.13
N ILE A 15 -15.30 -21.05 -5.86
CA ILE A 15 -15.65 -19.81 -6.58
C ILE A 15 -14.52 -18.80 -6.49
N ILE A 16 -13.88 -18.75 -5.35
CA ILE A 16 -12.76 -17.87 -5.04
C ILE A 16 -11.48 -18.27 -5.81
N ASP A 17 -11.19 -19.55 -5.92
CA ASP A 17 -10.01 -20.06 -6.64
C ASP A 17 -10.20 -19.95 -8.18
N TYR A 18 -11.44 -19.85 -8.67
CA TYR A 18 -11.78 -19.74 -10.10
C TYR A 18 -12.14 -18.32 -10.57
N ASN A 19 -12.63 -17.46 -9.72
CA ASN A 19 -12.89 -16.05 -10.06
C ASN A 19 -11.62 -15.21 -9.89
N ILE A 20 -10.99 -15.24 -10.86
CA ILE A 20 -9.78 -14.70 -11.31
C ILE A 20 -9.68 -13.19 -11.21
N VAL A 21 -8.48 -12.82 -10.91
CA VAL A 21 -7.72 -11.72 -11.49
C VAL A 21 -8.28 -10.30 -11.33
N GLY A 22 -9.52 -10.09 -11.14
CA GLY A 22 -10.09 -8.77 -10.87
C GLY A 22 -10.64 -8.60 -9.46
N ASP A 23 -10.98 -9.68 -8.79
CA ASP A 23 -11.60 -9.60 -7.47
C ASP A 23 -10.62 -9.93 -6.34
N TYR A 24 -9.92 -8.91 -5.92
CA TYR A 24 -8.98 -8.95 -4.80
C TYR A 24 -9.57 -9.48 -3.47
N LYS A 25 -10.89 -9.46 -3.31
CA LYS A 25 -11.56 -9.97 -2.11
C LYS A 25 -11.40 -11.46 -1.95
N VAL A 26 -11.39 -12.14 -3.07
CA VAL A 26 -11.37 -13.58 -3.18
C VAL A 26 -10.08 -14.18 -2.67
N TYR A 27 -8.97 -13.60 -3.07
CA TYR A 27 -7.66 -14.11 -2.75
C TYR A 27 -7.31 -14.06 -1.27
N ARG A 28 -7.85 -13.09 -0.59
CA ARG A 28 -7.65 -12.93 0.85
C ARG A 28 -8.34 -14.02 1.66
N LEU A 29 -9.38 -14.63 1.11
CA LEU A 29 -10.12 -15.67 1.78
C LEU A 29 -9.36 -17.00 1.91
N LYS A 30 -8.30 -17.19 1.12
CA LYS A 30 -7.53 -18.44 1.13
C LYS A 30 -6.69 -18.66 2.39
N TYR A 31 -6.13 -17.59 2.95
CA TYR A 31 -5.14 -17.66 4.04
C TYR A 31 -5.65 -17.16 5.39
N THR A 32 -6.90 -16.72 5.47
CA THR A 32 -7.51 -16.26 6.73
C THR A 32 -8.90 -16.89 6.85
N PRO A 33 -9.42 -17.12 8.03
CA PRO A 33 -10.80 -17.57 8.19
C PRO A 33 -11.74 -16.63 7.42
N ILE A 34 -12.59 -17.20 6.55
CA ILE A 34 -13.50 -16.47 5.66
C ILE A 34 -14.24 -15.34 6.38
N LYS A 35 -14.72 -15.63 7.59
CA LYS A 35 -15.45 -14.66 8.43
C LYS A 35 -14.63 -13.41 8.74
N VAL A 36 -13.35 -13.59 9.10
CA VAL A 36 -12.46 -12.47 9.47
C VAL A 36 -12.14 -11.62 8.26
N LYS A 37 -11.79 -12.24 7.13
CA LYS A 37 -11.49 -11.50 5.89
C LYS A 37 -12.69 -10.72 5.37
N PHE A 38 -13.85 -11.33 5.36
CA PHE A 38 -15.09 -10.66 4.97
C PHE A 38 -15.38 -9.44 5.85
N LEU A 39 -15.24 -9.59 7.18
CA LEU A 39 -15.47 -8.49 8.13
C LEU A 39 -14.48 -7.33 7.91
N MET A 40 -13.21 -7.63 7.65
CA MET A 40 -12.21 -6.60 7.41
C MET A 40 -12.45 -5.82 6.12
N THR A 41 -12.78 -6.51 5.04
CA THR A 41 -13.14 -5.85 3.77
C THR A 41 -14.40 -5.02 3.91
N ARG A 42 -15.40 -5.54 4.65
CA ARG A 42 -16.64 -4.82 4.93
C ARG A 42 -16.41 -3.60 5.81
N LYS A 43 -15.52 -3.70 6.82
CA LYS A 43 -15.14 -2.57 7.67
C LYS A 43 -14.56 -1.44 6.83
N TYR A 44 -13.59 -1.73 5.96
CA TYR A 44 -13.01 -0.73 5.07
C TYR A 44 -14.08 -0.09 4.18
N ASN A 45 -14.88 -0.89 3.50
CA ASN A 45 -15.92 -0.38 2.60
C ASN A 45 -16.95 0.47 3.34
N LYS A 46 -17.33 0.08 4.56
CA LYS A 46 -18.34 0.81 5.37
C LYS A 46 -17.78 2.14 5.89
N LEU A 47 -16.56 2.13 6.41
CA LEU A 47 -16.02 3.27 7.16
C LEU A 47 -15.31 4.30 6.27
N TRP A 48 -14.62 3.85 5.22
CA TRP A 48 -13.67 4.73 4.54
C TRP A 48 -13.85 4.85 3.03
N LYS A 49 -14.43 3.86 2.35
CA LYS A 49 -14.56 3.87 0.89
C LYS A 49 -15.22 5.14 0.36
N ASN A 50 -16.27 5.59 1.02
CA ASN A 50 -17.09 6.75 0.58
C ASN A 50 -16.68 8.07 1.26
N LYS A 51 -15.58 8.10 2.02
CA LYS A 51 -15.07 9.36 2.58
C LYS A 51 -14.50 10.22 1.46
N GLU A 52 -14.75 11.51 1.52
CA GLU A 52 -14.21 12.47 0.54
C GLU A 52 -12.68 12.52 0.59
N ILE A 53 -12.09 12.78 -0.56
CA ILE A 53 -10.65 12.97 -0.69
C ILE A 53 -10.34 14.43 -0.37
N ASN A 54 -9.45 14.64 0.60
CA ASN A 54 -8.88 15.95 0.86
C ASN A 54 -7.73 16.18 -0.14
N THR A 55 -7.95 17.07 -1.10
CA THR A 55 -6.99 17.37 -2.18
C THR A 55 -5.68 17.99 -1.70
N SER A 56 -5.65 18.51 -0.49
CA SER A 56 -4.44 19.07 0.13
C SER A 56 -3.70 18.07 1.02
N LYS A 57 -4.17 16.82 1.11
CA LYS A 57 -3.56 15.81 2.00
C LYS A 57 -2.60 14.91 1.26
N VAL A 58 -1.38 14.80 1.82
CA VAL A 58 -0.35 13.85 1.39
C VAL A 58 0.01 12.94 2.55
N ILE A 59 -0.03 11.62 2.32
CA ILE A 59 0.35 10.63 3.33
C ILE A 59 1.64 9.91 2.94
N PHE A 60 2.57 9.82 3.88
CA PHE A 60 3.86 9.17 3.74
C PHE A 60 3.95 7.91 4.59
N ASP A 61 4.54 6.86 4.05
CA ASP A 61 4.97 5.68 4.81
C ASP A 61 6.39 5.29 4.40
N ASN A 62 7.31 5.39 5.33
CA ASN A 62 8.67 4.93 5.14
C ASN A 62 8.83 3.54 5.76
N TYR A 63 9.02 2.53 4.92
CA TYR A 63 9.37 1.16 5.29
C TYR A 63 8.51 0.59 6.44
N MET A 64 7.19 0.59 6.23
CA MET A 64 6.21 0.07 7.21
C MET A 64 6.27 0.80 8.57
N GLY A 65 6.28 2.12 8.54
CA GLY A 65 6.26 2.95 9.74
C GLY A 65 7.62 3.05 10.45
N SER A 66 8.73 2.87 9.75
CA SER A 66 10.09 2.93 10.35
C SER A 66 10.51 4.32 10.81
N GLY A 67 9.81 5.39 10.36
CA GLY A 67 10.04 6.76 10.82
C GLY A 67 10.55 7.72 9.76
N PHE A 68 11.03 8.88 10.18
CA PHE A 68 11.38 10.00 9.31
C PHE A 68 12.72 9.78 8.61
N GLY A 69 12.66 9.23 7.41
CA GLY A 69 13.88 8.84 6.68
C GLY A 69 13.66 8.66 5.18
N CYS A 70 14.72 8.23 4.51
CA CYS A 70 14.75 7.94 3.10
C CYS A 70 14.31 9.14 2.24
N ASN A 71 13.97 8.93 0.96
CA ASN A 71 13.54 9.97 0.04
C ASN A 71 12.31 10.75 0.54
N GLY A 72 11.37 10.07 1.20
CA GLY A 72 10.16 10.69 1.76
C GLY A 72 10.46 11.83 2.74
N LYS A 73 11.55 11.74 3.52
CA LYS A 73 12.00 12.81 4.42
C LYS A 73 12.30 14.08 3.63
N TYR A 74 13.09 14.00 2.59
CA TYR A 74 13.53 15.17 1.81
C TYR A 74 12.38 15.79 1.02
N VAL A 75 11.51 14.96 0.46
CA VAL A 75 10.27 15.43 -0.19
C VAL A 75 9.38 16.15 0.82
N THR A 76 9.21 15.62 2.03
CA THR A 76 8.44 16.29 3.08
C THR A 76 9.02 17.65 3.44
N LEU A 77 10.34 17.73 3.63
CA LEU A 77 11.00 19.00 3.96
C LEU A 77 10.81 20.05 2.86
N GLU A 78 10.87 19.62 1.60
CA GLU A 78 10.65 20.53 0.47
C GLU A 78 9.18 20.97 0.36
N LEU A 79 8.25 20.06 0.54
CA LEU A 79 6.82 20.37 0.54
C LEU A 79 6.44 21.37 1.64
N LEU A 80 7.02 21.24 2.83
CA LEU A 80 6.77 22.20 3.91
C LEU A 80 7.24 23.63 3.58
N LYS A 81 8.29 23.77 2.75
CA LYS A 81 8.77 25.10 2.29
C LYS A 81 7.92 25.64 1.16
N THR A 82 7.64 24.81 0.16
CA THR A 82 7.01 25.25 -1.09
C THR A 82 5.50 25.29 -1.01
N ASN A 83 4.90 24.42 -0.18
CA ASN A 83 3.45 24.26 -0.04
C ASN A 83 3.03 24.13 1.43
N PRO A 84 3.20 25.16 2.26
CA PRO A 84 2.99 25.08 3.70
C PRO A 84 1.53 24.84 4.13
N LYS A 85 0.60 24.88 3.18
CA LYS A 85 -0.83 24.62 3.42
C LYS A 85 -1.21 23.14 3.28
N LEU A 86 -0.27 22.29 2.85
CA LEU A 86 -0.53 20.85 2.73
C LEU A 86 -0.72 20.21 4.11
N ASP A 87 -1.69 19.33 4.20
CA ASP A 87 -1.87 18.41 5.33
C ASP A 87 -0.96 17.20 5.14
N ILE A 88 0.24 17.25 5.72
CA ILE A 88 1.24 16.20 5.61
C ILE A 88 1.10 15.23 6.76
N VAL A 89 0.81 13.98 6.45
CA VAL A 89 0.63 12.89 7.41
C VAL A 89 1.72 11.85 7.23
N TRP A 90 2.34 11.42 8.33
CA TRP A 90 3.29 10.32 8.34
C TRP A 90 2.79 9.16 9.16
N VAL A 91 2.86 7.98 8.56
CA VAL A 91 2.55 6.70 9.22
C VAL A 91 3.82 6.20 9.90
N VAL A 92 3.75 5.99 11.21
CA VAL A 92 4.90 5.52 11.99
C VAL A 92 4.48 4.53 13.07
N LYS A 93 5.39 3.62 13.44
CA LYS A 93 5.24 2.79 14.63
C LYS A 93 5.62 3.59 15.87
N ASN A 94 4.87 3.41 16.94
CA ASN A 94 5.05 4.13 18.20
C ASN A 94 4.93 5.68 18.02
N ALA A 95 3.92 6.10 17.25
CA ALA A 95 3.71 7.50 16.86
C ALA A 95 3.72 8.47 18.05
N ALA A 96 3.18 8.08 19.21
CA ALA A 96 3.12 8.89 20.42
C ALA A 96 4.50 9.32 20.95
N TYR A 97 5.52 8.50 20.73
CA TYR A 97 6.87 8.71 21.26
C TYR A 97 7.83 9.35 20.25
N ARG A 98 7.43 9.47 18.99
CA ARG A 98 8.34 9.85 17.89
C ARG A 98 8.12 11.26 17.36
N LYS A 99 7.26 12.04 17.98
CA LYS A 99 6.91 13.39 17.53
C LYS A 99 8.12 14.32 17.33
N ASN A 100 9.13 14.19 18.18
CA ASN A 100 10.35 15.01 18.11
C ASN A 100 11.28 14.67 16.93
N GLU A 101 11.05 13.55 16.25
CA GLU A 101 11.81 13.17 15.05
C GLU A 101 11.33 13.90 13.80
N PHE A 102 10.16 14.52 13.85
CA PHE A 102 9.47 15.11 12.71
C PHE A 102 9.43 16.64 12.80
N PRO A 103 9.49 17.34 11.65
CA PRO A 103 9.37 18.79 11.64
C PRO A 103 7.96 19.24 12.06
N LYS A 104 7.86 20.49 12.52
CA LYS A 104 6.56 21.12 12.76
C LYS A 104 5.72 21.13 11.49
N GLY A 105 4.40 20.94 11.62
CA GLY A 105 3.49 20.88 10.47
C GLY A 105 3.23 19.47 9.96
N VAL A 106 3.93 18.46 10.46
CA VAL A 106 3.67 17.05 10.13
C VAL A 106 2.81 16.40 11.20
N ARG A 107 1.73 15.74 10.79
CA ARG A 107 0.90 14.89 11.65
C ARG A 107 1.38 13.45 11.63
N LEU A 108 1.32 12.78 12.76
CA LEU A 108 1.71 11.37 12.87
C LEU A 108 0.49 10.51 13.17
N VAL A 109 0.44 9.34 12.51
CA VAL A 109 -0.56 8.32 12.80
C VAL A 109 0.13 6.97 13.03
N GLU A 110 -0.43 6.20 13.95
CA GLU A 110 0.12 4.87 14.28
C GLU A 110 -0.04 3.89 13.11
N TYR A 111 1.06 3.20 12.77
CA TYR A 111 1.07 2.20 11.71
C TYR A 111 -0.01 1.13 11.92
N MET A 112 -0.78 0.83 10.89
CA MET A 112 -1.88 -0.15 10.90
C MET A 112 -3.07 0.18 11.81
N SER A 113 -3.14 1.38 12.39
CA SER A 113 -4.31 1.84 13.13
C SER A 113 -5.51 2.13 12.23
N ASP A 114 -6.69 2.21 12.82
CA ASP A 114 -7.91 2.64 12.12
C ASP A 114 -7.77 4.08 11.58
N GLU A 115 -7.05 4.93 12.30
CA GLU A 115 -6.72 6.29 11.88
C GLU A 115 -5.84 6.28 10.64
N ALA A 116 -4.79 5.45 10.58
CA ALA A 116 -3.96 5.32 9.38
C ALA A 116 -4.80 4.89 8.16
N PHE A 117 -5.75 3.97 8.32
CA PHE A 117 -6.68 3.60 7.24
C PHE A 117 -7.56 4.76 6.80
N TYR A 118 -8.04 5.58 7.74
CA TYR A 118 -8.79 6.80 7.43
C TYR A 118 -7.93 7.80 6.67
N GLU A 119 -6.70 8.04 7.10
CA GLU A 119 -5.79 8.97 6.43
C GLU A 119 -5.47 8.50 4.99
N TYR A 120 -5.17 7.23 4.78
CA TYR A 120 -5.03 6.68 3.43
C TYR A 120 -6.30 6.83 2.58
N ALA A 121 -7.46 6.61 3.17
CA ALA A 121 -8.73 6.71 2.45
C ALA A 121 -9.09 8.14 2.05
N THR A 122 -8.54 9.14 2.73
CA THR A 122 -8.85 10.56 2.52
C THR A 122 -7.71 11.38 1.93
N ALA A 123 -6.49 10.86 1.86
CA ALA A 123 -5.38 11.55 1.22
C ALA A 123 -5.49 11.54 -0.31
N ALA A 124 -5.20 12.67 -0.95
CA ALA A 124 -5.11 12.76 -2.40
C ALA A 124 -3.86 12.04 -2.93
N VAL A 125 -2.77 12.11 -2.19
CA VAL A 125 -1.49 11.53 -2.61
C VAL A 125 -0.94 10.59 -1.54
N TRP A 126 -0.57 9.39 -1.96
CA TRP A 126 0.15 8.40 -1.14
C TRP A 126 1.60 8.34 -1.61
N VAL A 127 2.55 8.42 -0.70
CA VAL A 127 3.98 8.32 -0.98
C VAL A 127 4.58 7.23 -0.11
N CYS A 128 5.05 6.16 -0.72
CA CYS A 128 5.64 5.03 -0.02
C CYS A 128 6.94 4.60 -0.67
N ASN A 129 7.85 4.04 0.11
CA ASN A 129 9.08 3.43 -0.40
C ASN A 129 9.13 1.93 -0.18
N PHE A 130 8.01 1.32 0.19
CA PHE A 130 7.85 -0.11 0.40
C PHE A 130 6.45 -0.55 -0.04
N GLN A 131 6.28 -1.84 -0.32
CA GLN A 131 4.98 -2.38 -0.71
C GLN A 131 3.97 -2.31 0.44
N MET A 132 2.77 -1.84 0.16
CA MET A 132 1.67 -1.72 1.13
C MET A 132 0.90 -3.02 1.37
N VAL A 133 1.56 -4.17 1.21
CA VAL A 133 0.91 -5.50 1.26
C VAL A 133 0.14 -5.76 2.56
N ALA A 134 0.62 -5.25 3.70
CA ALA A 134 -0.07 -5.38 4.98
C ALA A 134 -1.42 -4.65 5.00
N TYR A 135 -1.45 -3.40 4.54
CA TYR A 135 -2.67 -2.61 4.41
C TYR A 135 -3.63 -3.19 3.38
N ILE A 136 -3.11 -3.57 2.21
CA ILE A 136 -3.88 -4.20 1.13
C ILE A 136 -4.52 -5.49 1.65
N ASN A 137 -3.76 -6.31 2.37
CA ASN A 137 -4.27 -7.52 2.98
C ASN A 137 -5.41 -7.25 3.96
N LYS A 138 -5.47 -6.08 4.58
CA LYS A 138 -6.54 -5.66 5.48
C LYS A 138 -7.67 -4.86 4.81
N GLY A 139 -7.64 -4.65 3.50
CA GLY A 139 -8.75 -4.07 2.78
C GLY A 139 -8.49 -2.71 2.16
N LEU A 140 -7.35 -2.08 2.46
CA LEU A 140 -7.03 -0.80 1.84
C LEU A 140 -7.05 -0.91 0.31
N ARG A 141 -7.71 0.05 -0.32
CA ARG A 141 -7.77 0.21 -1.77
C ARG A 141 -7.64 1.69 -2.11
N LYS A 142 -6.87 1.97 -3.12
CA LYS A 142 -6.83 3.31 -3.73
C LYS A 142 -8.18 3.58 -4.40
N LYS A 143 -8.67 4.80 -4.27
CA LYS A 143 -9.88 5.28 -4.94
C LYS A 143 -9.51 6.05 -6.21
N GLU A 144 -10.46 6.21 -7.09
CA GLU A 144 -10.39 7.19 -8.16
C GLU A 144 -10.15 8.59 -7.57
N GLY A 145 -9.33 9.40 -8.22
CA GLY A 145 -8.92 10.71 -7.71
C GLY A 145 -7.78 10.69 -6.69
N GLN A 146 -7.25 9.52 -6.31
CA GLN A 146 -6.05 9.41 -5.50
C GLN A 146 -4.85 9.01 -6.37
N SER A 147 -3.68 9.55 -6.10
CA SER A 147 -2.40 9.16 -6.71
C SER A 147 -1.54 8.38 -5.73
N TYR A 148 -0.87 7.33 -6.21
CA TYR A 148 0.09 6.58 -5.42
C TYR A 148 1.47 6.62 -6.08
N ILE A 149 2.42 7.20 -5.36
CA ILE A 149 3.82 7.36 -5.75
C ILE A 149 4.66 6.35 -4.99
N GLN A 150 5.36 5.49 -5.72
CA GLN A 150 6.31 4.53 -5.17
C GLN A 150 7.73 5.04 -5.37
N MET A 151 8.43 5.30 -4.27
CA MET A 151 9.82 5.79 -4.30
C MET A 151 10.85 4.67 -4.24
N TRP A 152 10.40 3.45 -3.93
CA TRP A 152 11.23 2.27 -3.69
C TRP A 152 12.36 2.51 -2.66
N HIS A 153 13.29 1.59 -2.54
CA HIS A 153 14.34 1.63 -1.51
C HIS A 153 15.58 0.81 -1.88
N GLY A 154 15.99 0.81 -3.13
CA GLY A 154 17.20 0.10 -3.54
C GLY A 154 17.43 0.17 -5.03
N SER A 155 18.43 0.94 -5.42
CA SER A 155 18.74 1.25 -6.80
C SER A 155 19.72 0.29 -7.45
N PHE A 156 20.42 -0.54 -6.67
CA PHE A 156 21.56 -1.31 -7.16
C PHE A 156 21.22 -2.65 -7.82
N GLY A 157 19.96 -3.07 -7.82
CA GLY A 157 19.55 -4.35 -8.42
C GLY A 157 20.18 -5.60 -7.79
N ILE A 158 20.70 -5.51 -6.57
CA ILE A 158 21.35 -6.64 -5.87
C ILE A 158 20.34 -7.75 -5.53
N LYS A 159 19.12 -7.38 -5.23
CA LYS A 159 18.07 -8.30 -4.82
C LYS A 159 17.06 -8.48 -5.95
N LYS A 160 16.74 -9.73 -6.27
CA LYS A 160 15.63 -10.06 -7.14
C LYS A 160 14.32 -9.58 -6.53
N ILE A 161 13.53 -8.84 -7.29
CA ILE A 161 12.27 -8.25 -6.86
C ILE A 161 11.12 -8.77 -7.72
N GLU A 162 9.96 -8.90 -7.12
CA GLU A 162 8.67 -9.26 -7.74
C GLU A 162 8.77 -10.33 -8.84
N ASN A 163 8.74 -9.93 -10.11
CA ASN A 163 8.75 -10.83 -11.26
C ASN A 163 10.06 -11.61 -11.43
N ASP A 164 11.17 -11.09 -10.91
CA ASP A 164 12.47 -11.78 -10.93
C ASP A 164 12.60 -12.83 -9.82
N CYS A 165 11.69 -12.83 -8.84
CA CYS A 165 11.68 -13.81 -7.78
C CYS A 165 11.30 -15.20 -8.34
N ASN A 166 11.81 -16.26 -7.70
CA ASN A 166 11.35 -17.61 -8.03
C ASN A 166 9.89 -17.79 -7.59
N ILE A 167 8.97 -17.55 -8.53
CA ILE A 167 7.52 -17.56 -8.31
C ILE A 167 7.03 -18.92 -7.78
N LEU A 168 7.68 -20.01 -8.15
CA LEU A 168 7.30 -21.36 -7.69
C LEU A 168 7.58 -21.57 -6.21
N LYS A 169 8.57 -20.86 -5.66
CA LYS A 169 8.96 -20.91 -4.25
C LYS A 169 8.38 -19.77 -3.42
N ALA A 170 7.89 -18.72 -4.07
CA ALA A 170 7.35 -17.56 -3.38
C ALA A 170 5.96 -17.85 -2.78
N ASP A 171 5.65 -17.16 -1.67
CA ASP A 171 4.32 -17.23 -1.07
C ASP A 171 3.27 -16.67 -2.05
N LYS A 172 2.28 -17.51 -2.38
CA LYS A 172 1.23 -17.15 -3.33
C LYS A 172 0.40 -15.93 -2.91
N ASN A 173 0.20 -15.76 -1.59
CA ASN A 173 -0.51 -14.61 -1.06
C ASN A 173 0.31 -13.33 -1.23
N TRP A 174 1.63 -13.41 -0.97
CA TRP A 174 2.52 -12.29 -1.23
C TRP A 174 2.52 -11.88 -2.70
N ILE A 175 2.62 -12.82 -3.63
CA ILE A 175 2.62 -12.53 -5.09
C ILE A 175 1.39 -11.70 -5.46
N ILE A 176 0.21 -12.06 -4.96
CA ILE A 176 -1.02 -11.37 -5.33
C ILE A 176 -1.15 -10.03 -4.66
N LEU A 177 -0.79 -9.93 -3.38
CA LEU A 177 -0.79 -8.64 -2.69
C LEU A 177 0.23 -7.68 -3.32
N SER A 178 1.37 -8.20 -3.77
CA SER A 178 2.38 -7.47 -4.49
C SER A 178 1.88 -6.97 -5.86
N LYS A 179 1.22 -7.84 -6.63
CA LYS A 179 0.55 -7.44 -7.88
C LYS A 179 -0.51 -6.37 -7.67
N MET A 180 -1.29 -6.48 -6.60
CA MET A 180 -2.26 -5.46 -6.23
C MET A 180 -1.61 -4.13 -5.88
N ASN A 181 -0.49 -4.16 -5.16
CA ASN A 181 0.28 -2.97 -4.86
C ASN A 181 0.76 -2.30 -6.16
N ALA A 182 1.37 -3.06 -7.06
CA ALA A 182 1.84 -2.56 -8.34
C ALA A 182 0.71 -1.97 -9.20
N GLN A 183 -0.47 -2.61 -9.22
CA GLN A 183 -1.64 -2.10 -9.95
C GLN A 183 -2.18 -0.78 -9.38
N MET A 184 -2.07 -0.56 -8.07
CA MET A 184 -2.48 0.70 -7.44
C MET A 184 -1.45 1.82 -7.60
N THR A 185 -0.18 1.49 -7.86
CA THR A 185 0.89 2.45 -8.07
C THR A 185 0.68 3.18 -9.39
N ASP A 186 0.69 4.51 -9.36
CA ASP A 186 0.57 5.34 -10.55
C ASP A 186 1.94 5.76 -11.05
N TYR A 187 2.84 6.17 -10.13
CA TYR A 187 4.15 6.70 -10.47
C TYR A 187 5.25 5.97 -9.71
N TRP A 188 6.34 5.68 -10.41
CA TRP A 188 7.58 5.15 -9.83
C TRP A 188 8.66 6.23 -9.94
N ILE A 189 9.36 6.50 -8.85
CA ILE A 189 10.49 7.42 -8.85
C ILE A 189 11.76 6.63 -9.08
N SER A 190 12.52 7.02 -10.09
CA SER A 190 13.83 6.43 -10.38
C SER A 190 14.92 7.49 -10.46
N ASN A 191 16.16 7.07 -10.27
CA ASN A 191 17.34 7.94 -10.26
C ASN A 191 18.25 7.69 -11.46
N SER A 192 17.94 6.75 -12.34
CA SER A 192 18.81 6.39 -13.45
C SER A 192 18.10 5.58 -14.53
N VAL A 193 18.67 5.59 -15.74
CA VAL A 193 18.22 4.72 -16.83
C VAL A 193 18.29 3.25 -16.43
N PHE A 194 19.30 2.85 -15.66
CA PHE A 194 19.40 1.48 -15.13
C PHE A 194 18.20 1.11 -14.25
N GLU A 195 17.79 1.99 -13.34
CA GLU A 195 16.59 1.75 -12.52
C GLU A 195 15.32 1.66 -13.37
N ASN A 196 15.18 2.49 -14.40
CA ASN A 196 14.03 2.41 -15.29
C ASN A 196 13.91 1.04 -15.93
N GLU A 197 15.02 0.50 -16.42
CA GLU A 197 15.06 -0.84 -17.02
C GLU A 197 14.71 -1.93 -15.99
N VAL A 198 15.31 -1.84 -14.80
CA VAL A 198 15.02 -2.79 -13.71
C VAL A 198 13.56 -2.73 -13.33
N TYR A 199 12.99 -1.54 -13.12
CA TYR A 199 11.60 -1.38 -12.71
C TYR A 199 10.64 -1.92 -13.77
N THR A 200 10.86 -1.59 -15.03
CA THR A 200 10.02 -2.04 -16.14
C THR A 200 10.03 -3.56 -16.29
N LYS A 201 11.16 -4.23 -16.03
CA LYS A 201 11.29 -5.69 -16.15
C LYS A 201 10.81 -6.44 -14.92
N SER A 202 11.08 -5.89 -13.73
CA SER A 202 10.98 -6.63 -12.47
C SER A 202 9.67 -6.39 -11.71
N PHE A 203 9.09 -5.21 -11.76
CA PHE A 203 7.79 -4.98 -11.13
C PHE A 203 6.63 -5.53 -11.97
N TRP A 204 5.58 -6.01 -11.28
CA TRP A 204 4.43 -6.63 -11.94
C TRP A 204 3.67 -5.72 -12.89
N ASN A 205 3.64 -4.43 -12.59
CA ASN A 205 2.97 -3.42 -13.39
C ASN A 205 3.62 -2.07 -13.13
N VAL A 206 4.15 -1.48 -14.16
CA VAL A 206 4.74 -0.13 -14.14
C VAL A 206 3.95 0.70 -15.13
N LYS A 207 3.23 1.72 -14.63
CA LYS A 207 2.47 2.64 -15.47
C LYS A 207 3.36 3.76 -15.97
N ASP A 208 3.89 4.54 -15.03
CA ASP A 208 4.75 5.68 -15.33
C ASP A 208 6.00 5.69 -14.45
N ILE A 209 7.13 6.04 -15.03
CA ILE A 209 8.38 6.25 -14.31
C ILE A 209 8.77 7.72 -14.44
N LEU A 210 8.92 8.37 -13.30
CA LEU A 210 9.44 9.73 -13.20
C LEU A 210 10.92 9.64 -12.86
N MET A 211 11.76 10.00 -13.81
CA MET A 211 13.22 10.02 -13.65
C MET A 211 13.67 11.40 -13.16
N TYR A 212 14.54 11.39 -12.16
CA TYR A 212 15.17 12.58 -11.60
C TYR A 212 16.57 12.74 -12.14
#